data_bd93c9264a4124411be23fe4e0af0d40
#
_entry.id   bd93c9264a4124411be23fe4e0af0d40
#
_cell.length_a   1.000
_cell.length_b   1.000
_cell.length_c   1.000
_cell.angle_alpha   90.00
_cell.angle_beta   90.00
_cell.angle_gamma   90.00
#
_symmetry.space_group_name_H-M   'P 1'
#
loop_
_entity.id
_entity.type
_entity.pdbx_description
1 polymer ?
#
loop_
_entity_poly.entity_id
_entity_poly.type
_entity_poly.pdbx_seq_one_letter_code
_entity_poly.pdbx_strand_id
1 'polypeptide(L)'
;RRIAHYDYWQDKVRRSILVDAKADLLLYGNAERAIVEIAHRLAAREPVERITDVRGTAFVRRTDDPSAAGWFELASTEVDRPGRIDAFINPYQTTEEQAAEQGTTCAKESGGAPAADGAQPIRIVPSARALSGRIQLPPRERTVIRLPSYEQVKSDPVLYAHASRVLHLETNPGNARALVQRHGERDVWINPPPIPLTTAEM
;
A
#
# COMPACT_ATOMS: atom_id res chain seq x y z
N ARG A 1 -11.14 2.35 -6.65
CA ARG A 1 -11.08 1.66 -7.99
C ARG A 1 -9.76 1.93 -8.75
N ARG A 2 -8.72 2.38 -8.04
CA ARG A 2 -7.39 2.66 -8.65
C ARG A 2 -6.70 1.41 -9.15
N ILE A 3 -6.83 0.30 -8.41
CA ILE A 3 -6.36 -1.05 -8.75
C ILE A 3 -7.56 -1.94 -9.11
N ALA A 4 -7.30 -3.22 -9.35
CA ALA A 4 -8.35 -4.24 -9.43
C ALA A 4 -9.27 -4.12 -8.20
N HIS A 5 -10.56 -4.14 -8.41
CA HIS A 5 -11.55 -3.92 -7.37
C HIS A 5 -12.71 -4.90 -7.49
N TYR A 6 -13.30 -5.27 -6.35
CA TYR A 6 -14.46 -6.13 -6.30
C TYR A 6 -15.73 -5.33 -6.59
N ASP A 7 -16.49 -5.80 -7.57
CA ASP A 7 -17.82 -5.29 -7.92
C ASP A 7 -18.85 -6.13 -7.17
N TYR A 8 -19.33 -5.58 -6.09
CA TYR A 8 -20.32 -6.21 -5.22
C TYR A 8 -21.62 -6.60 -5.94
N TRP A 9 -22.05 -5.76 -6.90
CA TRP A 9 -23.32 -6.00 -7.61
C TRP A 9 -23.24 -7.16 -8.61
N GLN A 10 -22.05 -7.36 -9.19
CA GLN A 10 -21.85 -8.40 -10.20
C GLN A 10 -21.03 -9.58 -9.68
N ASP A 11 -20.71 -9.56 -8.39
CA ASP A 11 -19.92 -10.60 -7.71
C ASP A 11 -18.65 -11.00 -8.50
N LYS A 12 -17.86 -9.98 -8.87
CA LYS A 12 -16.61 -10.24 -9.60
C LYS A 12 -15.56 -9.14 -9.43
N VAL A 13 -14.31 -9.53 -9.57
CA VAL A 13 -13.19 -8.58 -9.59
C VAL A 13 -13.11 -7.93 -10.97
N ARG A 14 -13.13 -6.60 -10.97
CA ARG A 14 -12.99 -5.74 -12.14
C ARG A 14 -11.58 -5.21 -12.26
N ARG A 15 -11.19 -4.82 -13.46
CA ARG A 15 -9.93 -4.11 -13.69
C ARG A 15 -9.95 -2.73 -13.03
N SER A 16 -8.77 -2.08 -12.96
CA SER A 16 -8.69 -0.66 -12.62
C SER A 16 -9.61 0.17 -13.51
N ILE A 17 -10.26 1.19 -12.93
CA ILE A 17 -11.12 2.11 -13.68
C ILE A 17 -10.37 2.83 -14.81
N LEU A 18 -9.07 3.07 -14.65
CA LEU A 18 -8.21 3.65 -15.68
C LEU A 18 -8.20 2.82 -16.96
N VAL A 19 -8.10 1.48 -16.80
CA VAL A 19 -8.07 0.56 -17.93
C VAL A 19 -9.44 0.45 -18.59
N ASP A 20 -10.51 0.40 -17.78
CA ASP A 20 -11.88 0.25 -18.28
C ASP A 20 -12.41 1.54 -18.93
N ALA A 21 -12.10 2.70 -18.36
CA ALA A 21 -12.49 4.00 -18.90
C ALA A 21 -11.57 4.50 -20.02
N LYS A 22 -10.41 3.85 -20.24
CA LYS A 22 -9.36 4.32 -21.15
C LYS A 22 -8.94 5.76 -20.84
N ALA A 23 -8.87 6.09 -19.55
CA ALA A 23 -8.48 7.42 -19.09
C ALA A 23 -6.94 7.53 -19.04
N ASP A 24 -6.42 8.69 -19.37
CA ASP A 24 -4.98 8.96 -19.33
C ASP A 24 -4.50 9.13 -17.89
N LEU A 25 -5.26 9.86 -17.08
CA LEU A 25 -4.97 10.14 -15.68
C LEU A 25 -6.22 9.94 -14.80
N LEU A 26 -6.01 9.45 -13.60
CA LEU A 26 -7.00 9.40 -12.53
C LEU A 26 -6.46 10.20 -11.34
N LEU A 27 -7.20 11.20 -10.89
CA LEU A 27 -6.90 11.95 -9.69
C LEU A 27 -7.70 11.37 -8.53
N TYR A 28 -7.10 11.30 -7.35
CA TYR A 28 -7.74 10.75 -6.17
C TYR A 28 -7.33 11.46 -4.88
N GLY A 29 -8.15 11.33 -3.85
CA GLY A 29 -8.00 12.05 -2.60
C GLY A 29 -8.34 13.53 -2.77
N ASN A 30 -7.66 14.41 -2.04
CA ASN A 30 -7.79 15.86 -2.18
C ASN A 30 -7.03 16.30 -3.43
N ALA A 31 -7.75 16.39 -4.54
CA ALA A 31 -7.17 16.55 -5.86
C ALA A 31 -6.92 18.00 -6.29
N GLU A 32 -7.21 18.97 -5.43
CA GLU A 32 -7.19 20.40 -5.75
C GLU A 32 -5.82 20.86 -6.28
N ARG A 33 -4.73 20.53 -5.57
CA ARG A 33 -3.37 20.86 -6.06
C ARG A 33 -3.04 20.13 -7.34
N ALA A 34 -3.37 18.84 -7.39
CA ALA A 34 -3.05 17.99 -8.54
C ALA A 34 -3.75 18.48 -9.81
N ILE A 35 -5.04 18.88 -9.74
CA ILE A 35 -5.78 19.35 -10.90
C ILE A 35 -5.24 20.68 -11.40
N VAL A 36 -4.85 21.60 -10.51
CA VAL A 36 -4.26 22.90 -10.86
C VAL A 36 -2.91 22.70 -11.55
N GLU A 37 -2.04 21.88 -10.97
CA GLU A 37 -0.73 21.57 -11.54
C GLU A 37 -0.86 20.94 -12.92
N ILE A 38 -1.69 19.89 -13.05
CA ILE A 38 -1.91 19.22 -14.33
C ILE A 38 -2.49 20.18 -15.37
N ALA A 39 -3.45 21.02 -14.99
CA ALA A 39 -4.04 22.01 -15.90
C ALA A 39 -2.99 23.00 -16.43
N HIS A 40 -2.10 23.49 -15.58
CA HIS A 40 -1.01 24.38 -16.00
C HIS A 40 0.00 23.68 -16.92
N ARG A 41 0.37 22.43 -16.65
CA ARG A 41 1.28 21.64 -17.47
C ARG A 41 0.67 21.37 -18.85
N LEU A 42 -0.62 21.00 -18.90
CA LEU A 42 -1.35 20.82 -20.16
C LEU A 42 -1.49 22.14 -20.94
N ALA A 43 -1.75 23.26 -20.26
CA ALA A 43 -1.78 24.59 -20.89
C ALA A 43 -0.41 24.96 -21.48
N ALA A 44 0.67 24.52 -20.87
CA ALA A 44 2.03 24.66 -21.39
C ALA A 44 2.33 23.64 -22.52
N ARG A 45 1.34 22.87 -22.98
CA ARG A 45 1.45 21.83 -24.01
C ARG A 45 2.36 20.66 -23.66
N GLU A 46 2.53 20.37 -22.38
CA GLU A 46 3.18 19.13 -21.96
C GLU A 46 2.28 17.94 -22.31
N PRO A 47 2.79 16.90 -22.98
CA PRO A 47 2.01 15.70 -23.26
C PRO A 47 1.56 15.01 -21.95
N VAL A 48 0.30 14.60 -21.90
CA VAL A 48 -0.29 13.97 -20.69
C VAL A 48 0.47 12.71 -20.25
N GLU A 49 1.05 11.97 -21.18
CA GLU A 49 1.84 10.77 -20.93
C GLU A 49 3.13 11.07 -20.15
N ARG A 50 3.60 12.31 -20.14
CA ARG A 50 4.77 12.76 -19.38
C ARG A 50 4.44 13.21 -17.96
N ILE A 51 3.16 13.46 -17.68
CA ILE A 51 2.68 13.90 -16.36
C ILE A 51 2.54 12.65 -15.45
N THR A 52 3.66 12.11 -14.96
CA THR A 52 3.71 10.87 -14.19
C THR A 52 4.15 11.06 -12.74
N ASP A 53 4.47 12.26 -12.33
CA ASP A 53 5.14 12.61 -11.07
C ASP A 53 4.23 13.33 -10.07
N VAL A 54 2.98 13.63 -10.44
CA VAL A 54 2.04 14.35 -9.58
C VAL A 54 1.45 13.43 -8.51
N ARG A 55 1.54 13.82 -7.24
CA ARG A 55 0.95 13.06 -6.14
C ARG A 55 -0.58 13.04 -6.24
N GLY A 56 -1.19 11.95 -5.74
CA GLY A 56 -2.65 11.78 -5.82
C GLY A 56 -3.14 11.45 -7.23
N THR A 57 -2.26 10.97 -8.09
CA THR A 57 -2.63 10.54 -9.45
C THR A 57 -2.34 9.06 -9.67
N ALA A 58 -3.04 8.49 -10.64
CA ALA A 58 -2.71 7.19 -11.19
C ALA A 58 -2.81 7.26 -12.72
N PHE A 59 -1.98 6.48 -13.40
CA PHE A 59 -1.89 6.43 -14.86
C PHE A 59 -1.57 5.03 -15.35
N VAL A 60 -1.73 4.80 -16.65
CA VAL A 60 -1.42 3.53 -17.30
C VAL A 60 -0.18 3.71 -18.16
N ARG A 61 0.73 2.76 -18.09
CA ARG A 61 1.90 2.69 -18.98
C ARG A 61 2.12 1.26 -19.48
N ARG A 62 2.99 1.09 -20.44
CA ARG A 62 3.44 -0.24 -20.82
C ARG A 62 4.34 -0.83 -19.74
N THR A 63 4.30 -2.14 -19.57
CA THR A 63 5.12 -2.84 -18.57
C THR A 63 6.62 -2.69 -18.84
N ASP A 64 7.00 -2.54 -20.12
CA ASP A 64 8.36 -2.36 -20.60
C ASP A 64 8.80 -0.89 -20.76
N ASP A 65 8.04 0.05 -20.20
CA ASP A 65 8.30 1.48 -20.33
C ASP A 65 9.61 1.87 -19.61
N PRO A 66 10.58 2.46 -20.33
CA PRO A 66 11.86 2.85 -19.75
C PRO A 66 11.74 3.96 -18.68
N SER A 67 10.62 4.67 -18.59
CA SER A 67 10.40 5.68 -17.55
C SER A 67 10.36 5.10 -16.14
N ALA A 68 10.23 3.76 -16.02
CA ALA A 68 10.39 3.04 -14.76
C ALA A 68 11.86 2.90 -14.32
N ALA A 69 12.81 3.16 -15.19
CA ALA A 69 14.23 3.06 -14.85
C ALA A 69 14.58 4.00 -13.70
N GLY A 70 15.29 3.50 -12.70
CA GLY A 70 15.66 4.26 -11.51
C GLY A 70 14.66 4.17 -10.34
N TRP A 71 13.55 3.44 -10.49
CA TRP A 71 12.70 3.05 -9.37
C TRP A 71 13.16 1.72 -8.79
N PHE A 72 13.17 1.63 -7.47
CA PHE A 72 13.38 0.37 -6.75
C PHE A 72 12.05 -0.34 -6.56
N GLU A 73 11.94 -1.54 -7.11
CA GLU A 73 10.72 -2.33 -7.01
C GLU A 73 10.79 -3.30 -5.82
N LEU A 74 9.78 -3.24 -4.95
CA LEU A 74 9.55 -4.21 -3.88
C LEU A 74 8.37 -5.11 -4.25
N ALA A 75 8.47 -6.39 -3.96
CA ALA A 75 7.30 -7.26 -4.00
C ALA A 75 6.35 -6.93 -2.84
N SER A 76 5.04 -7.00 -3.09
CA SER A 76 4.03 -6.76 -2.05
C SER A 76 4.17 -7.70 -0.84
N THR A 77 4.72 -8.90 -1.05
CA THR A 77 4.99 -9.90 -0.01
C THR A 77 6.12 -9.51 0.93
N GLU A 78 6.96 -8.54 0.55
CA GLU A 78 7.99 -7.95 1.43
C GLU A 78 7.39 -6.90 2.38
N VAL A 79 6.22 -6.38 2.05
CA VAL A 79 5.50 -5.38 2.86
C VAL A 79 4.51 -6.03 3.79
N ASP A 80 3.77 -7.03 3.30
CA ASP A 80 2.75 -7.75 4.06
C ASP A 80 2.63 -9.20 3.53
N ARG A 81 2.15 -10.11 4.37
CA ARG A 81 1.98 -11.52 3.98
C ARG A 81 0.57 -11.79 3.49
N PRO A 82 0.37 -12.42 2.31
CA PRO A 82 -0.94 -12.90 1.89
C PRO A 82 -1.55 -13.84 2.94
N GLY A 83 -2.87 -13.73 3.14
CA GLY A 83 -3.59 -14.54 4.13
C GLY A 83 -3.42 -14.09 5.59
N ARG A 84 -2.69 -13.02 5.86
CA ARG A 84 -2.64 -12.44 7.20
C ARG A 84 -4.00 -11.90 7.60
N ILE A 85 -4.50 -12.37 8.73
CA ILE A 85 -5.74 -11.89 9.36
C ILE A 85 -5.33 -11.13 10.62
N ASP A 86 -5.72 -9.85 10.70
CA ASP A 86 -5.58 -9.09 11.93
C ASP A 86 -6.68 -9.49 12.92
N ALA A 87 -6.37 -9.41 14.20
CA ALA A 87 -7.38 -9.59 15.24
C ALA A 87 -8.53 -8.57 15.01
N PHE A 88 -9.76 -9.05 15.16
CA PHE A 88 -10.92 -8.15 15.10
C PHE A 88 -10.83 -7.17 16.27
N ILE A 89 -10.82 -5.89 15.94
CA ILE A 89 -10.92 -4.80 16.92
C ILE A 89 -12.32 -4.23 16.77
N ASN A 90 -13.14 -4.39 17.82
CA ASN A 90 -14.46 -3.77 17.86
C ASN A 90 -14.29 -2.23 17.96
N PRO A 91 -14.70 -1.46 16.94
CA PRO A 91 -14.52 0.00 16.95
C PRO A 91 -15.36 0.73 18.01
N TYR A 92 -16.34 0.04 18.59
CA TYR A 92 -17.22 0.59 19.65
C TYR A 92 -16.77 0.18 21.06
N GLN A 93 -15.69 -0.58 21.18
CA GLN A 93 -15.15 -1.02 22.45
C GLN A 93 -14.32 0.10 23.09
N THR A 94 -14.52 0.34 24.37
CA THR A 94 -13.70 1.29 25.11
C THR A 94 -12.28 0.77 25.32
N THR A 95 -11.33 1.66 25.55
CA THR A 95 -9.92 1.30 25.83
C THR A 95 -9.80 0.38 27.06
N GLU A 96 -10.68 0.57 28.06
CA GLU A 96 -10.71 -0.24 29.27
C GLU A 96 -11.19 -1.67 29.02
N GLU A 97 -12.21 -1.84 28.17
CA GLU A 97 -12.71 -3.15 27.76
C GLU A 97 -11.68 -3.91 26.94
N GLN A 98 -10.96 -3.22 26.03
CA GLN A 98 -9.89 -3.82 25.26
C GLN A 98 -8.73 -4.29 26.15
N ALA A 99 -8.35 -3.50 27.15
CA ALA A 99 -7.32 -3.88 28.11
C ALA A 99 -7.74 -5.07 28.97
N ALA A 100 -9.01 -5.14 29.37
CA ALA A 100 -9.54 -6.25 30.15
C ALA A 100 -9.55 -7.57 29.36
N GLU A 101 -9.91 -7.54 28.07
CA GLU A 101 -9.86 -8.73 27.21
C GLU A 101 -8.43 -9.22 26.98
N GLN A 102 -7.49 -8.32 26.72
CA GLN A 102 -6.08 -8.66 26.55
C GLN A 102 -5.49 -9.26 27.86
N GLY A 103 -5.84 -8.68 29.00
CA GLY A 103 -5.44 -9.19 30.30
C GLY A 103 -6.00 -10.59 30.61
N THR A 104 -7.21 -10.87 30.18
CA THR A 104 -7.86 -12.18 30.39
C THR A 104 -7.25 -13.27 29.48
N THR A 105 -6.81 -12.91 28.30
CA THR A 105 -6.16 -13.85 27.38
C THR A 105 -4.78 -14.29 27.88
N CYS A 106 -4.01 -13.35 28.46
CA CYS A 106 -2.72 -13.68 29.09
C CYS A 106 -2.87 -14.56 30.34
N ALA A 107 -3.97 -14.44 31.09
CA ALA A 107 -4.22 -15.25 32.29
C ALA A 107 -4.64 -16.70 31.97
N LYS A 108 -5.14 -17.01 30.78
CA LYS A 108 -5.56 -18.33 30.36
C LYS A 108 -4.40 -19.21 29.86
N GLU A 109 -3.27 -18.65 29.48
CA GLU A 109 -2.09 -19.40 29.04
C GLU A 109 -1.10 -19.72 30.16
N SER A 110 -1.32 -19.21 31.38
CA SER A 110 -0.43 -19.45 32.53
C SER A 110 -0.93 -20.53 33.48
N GLY A 111 -1.58 -21.56 32.96
CA GLY A 111 -1.98 -22.75 33.69
C GLY A 111 -0.86 -23.80 33.78
N GLY A 112 0.06 -23.67 34.74
CA GLY A 112 0.79 -24.82 35.26
C GLY A 112 2.26 -24.98 34.91
N ALA A 113 3.14 -24.34 35.72
CA ALA A 113 4.35 -24.99 36.21
C ALA A 113 4.96 -24.15 37.35
N PRO A 114 5.58 -24.77 38.40
CA PRO A 114 6.02 -24.05 39.59
C PRO A 114 7.27 -23.20 39.34
N ALA A 115 7.35 -22.11 40.11
CA ALA A 115 8.46 -21.18 40.10
C ALA A 115 9.83 -21.87 40.25
N ALA A 116 10.71 -21.64 39.29
CA ALA A 116 12.14 -21.77 39.47
C ALA A 116 12.76 -20.38 39.32
N ASP A 117 13.37 -19.96 40.39
CA ASP A 117 14.17 -18.76 40.58
C ASP A 117 15.27 -18.68 39.49
N GLY A 118 15.36 -17.55 38.81
CA GLY A 118 16.40 -17.33 37.82
C GLY A 118 15.92 -16.48 36.66
N ALA A 119 15.72 -15.17 36.87
CA ALA A 119 15.51 -14.22 35.79
C ALA A 119 16.75 -14.21 34.87
N GLN A 120 16.70 -14.98 33.79
CA GLN A 120 17.69 -14.85 32.72
C GLN A 120 17.38 -13.62 31.89
N PRO A 121 18.35 -12.72 31.68
CA PRO A 121 18.16 -11.58 30.82
C PRO A 121 17.84 -12.08 29.40
N ILE A 122 16.77 -11.54 28.80
CA ILE A 122 16.42 -11.79 27.40
C ILE A 122 17.60 -11.33 26.55
N ARG A 123 18.38 -12.30 26.09
CA ARG A 123 19.48 -12.04 25.16
C ARG A 123 18.87 -11.81 23.80
N ILE A 124 18.72 -10.53 23.44
CA ILE A 124 18.39 -10.16 22.06
C ILE A 124 19.58 -10.61 21.21
N VAL A 125 19.44 -11.75 20.54
CA VAL A 125 20.41 -12.21 19.57
C VAL A 125 20.16 -11.37 18.31
N PRO A 126 21.04 -10.44 17.91
CA PRO A 126 20.87 -9.76 16.65
C PRO A 126 20.90 -10.79 15.54
N SER A 127 19.88 -10.79 14.69
CA SER A 127 19.82 -11.65 13.52
C SER A 127 21.13 -11.49 12.74
N ALA A 128 21.71 -12.58 12.24
CA ALA A 128 22.95 -12.59 11.47
C ALA A 128 22.95 -11.63 10.26
N ARG A 129 21.78 -11.13 9.86
CA ARG A 129 21.59 -10.06 8.87
C ARG A 129 22.02 -8.67 9.37
N ALA A 130 22.19 -8.46 10.66
CA ALA A 130 22.59 -7.16 11.23
C ALA A 130 24.11 -6.92 11.13
N LEU A 131 24.90 -7.90 10.69
CA LEU A 131 26.37 -7.83 10.63
C LEU A 131 26.93 -7.60 9.21
N SER A 132 26.12 -7.66 8.17
CA SER A 132 26.57 -7.30 6.82
C SER A 132 26.13 -5.88 6.49
N GLY A 133 27.09 -4.97 6.43
CA GLY A 133 27.05 -3.59 5.99
C GLY A 133 25.67 -2.92 5.86
N ARG A 134 25.52 -1.70 6.32
CA ARG A 134 24.31 -0.87 6.10
C ARG A 134 23.89 -0.97 4.65
N ILE A 135 22.97 -1.89 4.33
CA ILE A 135 22.26 -1.84 3.07
C ILE A 135 21.47 -0.52 3.13
N GLN A 136 21.95 0.50 2.42
CA GLN A 136 21.17 1.71 2.23
C GLN A 136 19.90 1.31 1.45
N LEU A 137 18.79 1.19 2.17
CA LEU A 137 17.50 1.04 1.51
C LEU A 137 17.27 2.27 0.64
N PRO A 138 16.82 2.09 -0.59
CA PRO A 138 16.52 3.20 -1.47
C PRO A 138 15.47 4.12 -0.83
N PRO A 139 15.52 5.43 -1.14
CA PRO A 139 14.55 6.38 -0.58
C PRO A 139 13.12 5.98 -0.96
N ARG A 140 12.18 6.20 -0.05
CA ARG A 140 10.77 5.81 -0.25
C ARG A 140 10.16 6.45 -1.49
N GLU A 141 10.57 7.66 -1.82
CA GLU A 141 10.14 8.44 -2.98
C GLU A 141 10.55 7.79 -4.32
N ARG A 142 11.52 6.90 -4.29
CA ARG A 142 12.02 6.13 -5.44
C ARG A 142 11.71 4.64 -5.31
N THR A 143 10.83 4.28 -4.40
CA THR A 143 10.41 2.90 -4.18
C THR A 143 8.98 2.72 -4.64
N VAL A 144 8.74 1.64 -5.37
CA VAL A 144 7.41 1.23 -5.82
C VAL A 144 7.13 -0.19 -5.36
N ILE A 145 5.89 -0.47 -4.93
CA ILE A 145 5.48 -1.80 -4.51
C ILE A 145 4.69 -2.44 -5.65
N ARG A 146 5.16 -3.59 -6.12
CA ARG A 146 4.44 -4.40 -7.11
C ARG A 146 3.41 -5.27 -6.42
N LEU A 147 2.15 -4.98 -6.71
CA LEU A 147 1.00 -5.77 -6.28
C LEU A 147 0.83 -7.03 -7.14
N PRO A 148 0.15 -8.06 -6.65
CA PRO A 148 -0.31 -9.17 -7.48
C PRO A 148 -1.11 -8.64 -8.68
N SER A 149 -0.90 -9.26 -9.85
CA SER A 149 -1.56 -8.81 -11.08
C SER A 149 -3.08 -8.92 -11.01
N TYR A 150 -3.76 -8.20 -11.89
CA TYR A 150 -5.22 -8.31 -12.03
C TYR A 150 -5.68 -9.77 -12.22
N GLU A 151 -4.96 -10.51 -13.06
CA GLU A 151 -5.28 -11.90 -13.37
C GLU A 151 -5.17 -12.79 -12.12
N GLN A 152 -4.14 -12.56 -11.29
CA GLN A 152 -3.95 -13.27 -10.04
C GLN A 152 -5.05 -12.93 -9.02
N VAL A 153 -5.31 -11.64 -8.78
CA VAL A 153 -6.33 -11.23 -7.79
C VAL A 153 -7.75 -11.55 -8.25
N LYS A 154 -7.99 -11.71 -9.55
CA LYS A 154 -9.28 -12.14 -10.09
C LYS A 154 -9.58 -13.60 -9.76
N SER A 155 -8.56 -14.45 -9.74
CA SER A 155 -8.69 -15.90 -9.51
C SER A 155 -8.52 -16.30 -8.05
N ASP A 156 -7.89 -15.46 -7.22
CA ASP A 156 -7.55 -15.76 -5.83
C ASP A 156 -8.01 -14.66 -4.87
N PRO A 157 -9.06 -14.91 -4.07
CA PRO A 157 -9.57 -13.96 -3.07
C PRO A 157 -8.53 -13.57 -2.01
N VAL A 158 -7.58 -14.46 -1.67
CA VAL A 158 -6.52 -14.17 -0.69
C VAL A 158 -5.56 -13.12 -1.26
N LEU A 159 -5.17 -13.27 -2.52
CA LEU A 159 -4.33 -12.28 -3.20
C LEU A 159 -5.07 -10.96 -3.42
N TYR A 160 -6.39 -11.00 -3.66
CA TYR A 160 -7.21 -9.80 -3.72
C TYR A 160 -7.22 -9.06 -2.38
N ALA A 161 -7.47 -9.77 -1.29
CA ALA A 161 -7.45 -9.19 0.07
C ALA A 161 -6.07 -8.61 0.40
N HIS A 162 -4.99 -9.33 0.05
CA HIS A 162 -3.62 -8.86 0.21
C HIS A 162 -3.33 -7.57 -0.57
N ALA A 163 -3.69 -7.51 -1.85
CA ALA A 163 -3.51 -6.31 -2.67
C ALA A 163 -4.27 -5.10 -2.08
N SER A 164 -5.51 -5.32 -1.63
CA SER A 164 -6.33 -4.28 -0.98
C SER A 164 -5.72 -3.82 0.35
N ARG A 165 -5.16 -4.75 1.13
CA ARG A 165 -4.48 -4.43 2.38
C ARG A 165 -3.21 -3.60 2.14
N VAL A 166 -2.37 -3.99 1.20
CA VAL A 166 -1.16 -3.21 0.85
C VAL A 166 -1.54 -1.82 0.35
N LEU A 167 -2.59 -1.69 -0.47
CA LEU A 167 -3.12 -0.40 -0.88
C LEU A 167 -3.54 0.46 0.33
N HIS A 168 -4.13 -0.16 1.35
CA HIS A 168 -4.52 0.56 2.58
C HIS A 168 -3.31 0.99 3.42
N LEU A 169 -2.30 0.14 3.53
CA LEU A 169 -1.06 0.46 4.26
C LEU A 169 -0.32 1.68 3.65
N GLU A 170 -0.43 1.87 2.35
CA GLU A 170 0.21 2.98 1.61
C GLU A 170 -0.77 4.16 1.40
N THR A 171 -1.59 4.48 2.40
CA THR A 171 -2.53 5.63 2.35
C THR A 171 -2.05 6.86 3.10
N ASN A 172 -1.01 6.75 3.94
CA ASN A 172 -0.50 7.88 4.70
C ASN A 172 0.39 8.77 3.80
N PRO A 173 0.00 10.04 3.55
CA PRO A 173 0.75 10.94 2.67
C PRO A 173 2.21 11.15 3.08
N GLY A 174 2.51 11.06 4.38
CA GLY A 174 3.85 11.32 4.91
C GLY A 174 4.87 10.22 4.60
N ASN A 175 4.43 8.98 4.34
CA ASN A 175 5.34 7.85 4.16
C ASN A 175 4.90 6.83 3.10
N ALA A 176 3.81 7.07 2.40
CA ALA A 176 3.34 6.18 1.34
C ALA A 176 4.34 6.09 0.18
N ARG A 177 4.46 4.89 -0.36
CA ARG A 177 5.22 4.58 -1.58
C ARG A 177 4.28 4.52 -2.78
N ALA A 178 4.84 4.59 -3.97
CA ALA A 178 4.09 4.31 -5.19
C ALA A 178 3.69 2.82 -5.24
N LEU A 179 2.59 2.54 -5.93
CA LEU A 179 2.13 1.18 -6.15
C LEU A 179 2.02 0.91 -7.65
N VAL A 180 2.24 -0.33 -8.03
CA VAL A 180 2.03 -0.77 -9.42
C VAL A 180 1.30 -2.10 -9.45
N GLN A 181 0.28 -2.20 -10.32
CA GLN A 181 -0.44 -3.43 -10.58
C GLN A 181 -0.49 -3.72 -12.07
N ARG A 182 -0.09 -4.92 -12.45
CA ARG A 182 -0.15 -5.37 -13.84
C ARG A 182 -1.58 -5.73 -14.27
N HIS A 183 -1.96 -5.29 -15.46
CA HIS A 183 -3.21 -5.61 -16.14
C HIS A 183 -2.90 -6.03 -17.59
N GLY A 184 -2.70 -7.31 -17.82
CA GLY A 184 -2.22 -7.81 -19.12
C GLY A 184 -0.80 -7.29 -19.43
N GLU A 185 -0.66 -6.55 -20.52
CA GLU A 185 0.62 -5.95 -20.96
C GLU A 185 0.83 -4.50 -20.46
N ARG A 186 -0.04 -4.03 -19.58
CA ARG A 186 0.01 -2.66 -19.05
C ARG A 186 0.17 -2.68 -17.55
N ASP A 187 0.90 -1.72 -17.03
CA ASP A 187 1.01 -1.43 -15.61
C ASP A 187 0.12 -0.23 -15.25
N VAL A 188 -0.74 -0.41 -14.27
CA VAL A 188 -1.42 0.69 -13.60
C VAL A 188 -0.49 1.17 -12.49
N TRP A 189 0.02 2.37 -12.63
CA TRP A 189 0.89 3.04 -11.67
C TRP A 189 0.08 3.99 -10.81
N ILE A 190 0.33 3.98 -9.52
CA ILE A 190 -0.35 4.82 -8.54
C ILE A 190 0.71 5.60 -7.77
N ASN A 191 0.73 6.89 -7.93
CA ASN A 191 1.58 7.77 -7.16
C ASN A 191 1.13 7.81 -5.68
N PRO A 192 1.98 8.20 -4.74
CA PRO A 192 1.58 8.40 -3.35
C PRO A 192 0.41 9.37 -3.22
N PRO A 193 -0.42 9.25 -2.17
CA PRO A 193 -1.57 10.12 -1.96
C PRO A 193 -1.15 11.60 -1.84
N PRO A 194 -2.08 12.54 -2.14
CA PRO A 194 -1.81 13.97 -2.04
C PRO A 194 -1.53 14.36 -0.59
N ILE A 195 -0.65 15.35 -0.40
CA ILE A 195 -0.44 15.97 0.91
C ILE A 195 -1.67 16.82 1.23
N PRO A 196 -2.20 16.79 2.47
CA PRO A 196 -3.33 17.60 2.87
C PRO A 196 -3.10 19.09 2.59
N LEU A 197 -4.18 19.81 2.27
CA LEU A 197 -4.14 21.25 2.10
C LEU A 197 -3.80 21.94 3.43
N THR A 198 -3.07 23.02 3.36
CA THR A 198 -2.85 23.90 4.50
C THR A 198 -4.07 24.80 4.71
N THR A 199 -4.22 25.39 5.91
CA THR A 199 -5.31 26.31 6.21
C THR A 199 -5.34 27.53 5.25
N ALA A 200 -4.18 27.92 4.73
CA ALA A 200 -4.10 29.04 3.77
C ALA A 200 -4.57 28.67 2.36
N GLU A 201 -4.68 27.39 2.03
CA GLU A 201 -5.14 26.88 0.73
C GLU A 201 -6.62 26.49 0.75
N MET A 202 -7.23 26.44 1.92
CA MET A 202 -8.66 26.20 2.13
C MET A 202 -9.44 27.51 2.19
#